data_aaa79446ddbcae0886c41298058f4a4a
#
_entry.id   aaa79446ddbcae0886c41298058f4a4a
#
_cell.length_a   1.000
_cell.length_b   1.000
_cell.length_c   1.000
_cell.angle_alpha   90.00
_cell.angle_beta   90.00
_cell.angle_gamma   90.00
#
_symmetry.space_group_name_H-M   'P 1'
#
loop_
_entity.id
_entity.type
_entity.pdbx_description
1 polymer ?
#
loop_
_entity_poly.entity_id
_entity_poly.type
_entity_poly.pdbx_seq_one_letter_code
_entity_poly.pdbx_strand_id
1 'polypeptide(L)'
;MRINKYLALNKYSTRRGADELVSKKQVFINDRLAVLGDKVKETDKIEVRFRGKQKPLVYLAYNKPKGVVTHSAQEREKEIKDQINIKDVFPIGRLDKDSHGLIILTNDGRITERLLGPDYAHEKEYLVKTKEKLRSSFKAKAEAGVKIDREETGKCKVQIINERLFKITLTEGKKHQIRRMCVALFQEVSDLKRTRIMNIKLGKLKSGQYRKIEGKELQTFLKQLDLV
;
A
#
# COMPACT_ATOMS: atom_id res chain seq x y z
N MET A 1 7.54 -21.81 -13.45
CA MET A 1 7.03 -21.17 -12.19
C MET A 1 5.63 -21.69 -11.85
N ARG A 2 5.04 -21.40 -10.64
CA ARG A 2 3.64 -21.80 -10.36
C ARG A 2 2.67 -20.98 -11.20
N ILE A 3 1.57 -21.61 -11.68
CA ILE A 3 0.57 -20.97 -12.54
C ILE A 3 -0.02 -19.69 -11.96
N ASN A 4 -0.32 -19.66 -10.65
CA ASN A 4 -0.85 -18.46 -10.00
C ASN A 4 0.18 -17.31 -9.96
N LYS A 5 1.48 -17.61 -9.82
CA LYS A 5 2.54 -16.61 -9.94
C LYS A 5 2.65 -16.09 -11.38
N TYR A 6 2.57 -16.99 -12.36
CA TYR A 6 2.57 -16.62 -13.78
C TYR A 6 1.42 -15.66 -14.11
N LEU A 7 0.18 -16.02 -13.73
CA LEU A 7 -1.00 -15.21 -13.99
C LEU A 7 -0.92 -13.82 -13.32
N ALA A 8 -0.35 -13.76 -12.11
CA ALA A 8 -0.16 -12.49 -11.42
C ALA A 8 0.90 -11.60 -12.12
N LEU A 9 2.04 -12.15 -12.53
CA LEU A 9 3.09 -11.43 -13.26
C LEU A 9 2.59 -10.92 -14.62
N ASN A 10 1.77 -11.72 -15.32
CA ASN A 10 1.20 -11.35 -16.62
C ASN A 10 -0.10 -10.53 -16.49
N LYS A 11 -0.37 -9.93 -15.32
CA LYS A 11 -1.49 -8.99 -15.10
C LYS A 11 -2.89 -9.56 -15.27
N TYR A 12 -3.07 -10.88 -15.30
CA TYR A 12 -4.39 -11.51 -15.37
C TYR A 12 -5.18 -11.36 -14.07
N SER A 13 -4.50 -11.48 -12.91
CA SER A 13 -5.12 -11.40 -11.59
C SER A 13 -4.07 -11.24 -10.49
N THR A 14 -4.49 -11.21 -9.21
CA THR A 14 -3.57 -11.46 -8.09
C THR A 14 -3.27 -12.95 -7.96
N ARG A 15 -2.30 -13.35 -7.12
CA ARG A 15 -2.06 -14.78 -6.85
C ARG A 15 -3.30 -15.49 -6.31
N ARG A 16 -4.05 -14.86 -5.37
CA ARG A 16 -5.32 -15.40 -4.84
C ARG A 16 -6.42 -15.42 -5.90
N GLY A 17 -6.59 -14.33 -6.64
CA GLY A 17 -7.54 -14.28 -7.75
C GLY A 17 -7.18 -15.26 -8.87
N ALA A 18 -5.90 -15.55 -9.09
CA ALA A 18 -5.45 -16.58 -10.02
C ALA A 18 -5.85 -17.98 -9.54
N ASP A 19 -5.71 -18.27 -8.24
CA ASP A 19 -6.20 -19.53 -7.65
C ASP A 19 -7.71 -19.67 -7.82
N GLU A 20 -8.48 -18.57 -7.69
CA GLU A 20 -9.92 -18.57 -7.98
C GLU A 20 -10.23 -18.83 -9.46
N LEU A 21 -9.48 -18.25 -10.41
CA LEU A 21 -9.64 -18.49 -11.84
C LEU A 21 -9.39 -19.96 -12.17
N VAL A 22 -8.35 -20.56 -11.58
CA VAL A 22 -8.04 -21.99 -11.73
C VAL A 22 -9.18 -22.85 -11.16
N SER A 23 -9.63 -22.56 -9.95
CA SER A 23 -10.74 -23.29 -9.29
C SER A 23 -12.05 -23.20 -10.07
N LYS A 24 -12.30 -22.08 -10.73
CA LYS A 24 -13.45 -21.85 -11.62
C LYS A 24 -13.28 -22.46 -13.02
N LYS A 25 -12.21 -23.24 -13.25
CA LYS A 25 -11.91 -23.88 -14.55
C LYS A 25 -11.84 -22.87 -15.72
N GLN A 26 -11.22 -21.71 -15.47
CA GLN A 26 -11.10 -20.61 -16.43
C GLN A 26 -9.67 -20.49 -16.99
N VAL A 27 -8.73 -21.33 -16.56
CA VAL A 27 -7.33 -21.29 -16.98
C VAL A 27 -6.97 -22.59 -17.69
N PHE A 28 -6.27 -22.47 -18.80
CA PHE A 28 -5.79 -23.58 -19.61
C PHE A 28 -4.27 -23.47 -19.81
N ILE A 29 -3.59 -24.61 -19.78
CA ILE A 29 -2.16 -24.75 -20.04
C ILE A 29 -2.05 -25.75 -21.22
N ASN A 30 -1.57 -25.33 -22.37
CA ASN A 30 -1.47 -26.16 -23.59
C ASN A 30 -2.79 -26.91 -23.86
N ASP A 31 -3.91 -26.15 -23.86
CA ASP A 31 -5.28 -26.63 -24.07
C ASP A 31 -5.84 -27.57 -22.97
N ARG A 32 -5.07 -27.94 -21.94
CA ARG A 32 -5.50 -28.67 -20.74
C ARG A 32 -5.97 -27.70 -19.65
N LEU A 33 -7.04 -28.06 -18.94
CA LEU A 33 -7.47 -27.32 -17.75
C LEU A 33 -6.35 -27.29 -16.70
N ALA A 34 -6.03 -26.10 -16.20
CA ALA A 34 -5.11 -25.94 -15.10
C ALA A 34 -5.74 -26.38 -13.78
N VAL A 35 -4.91 -26.95 -12.89
CA VAL A 35 -5.26 -27.26 -11.51
C VAL A 35 -4.41 -26.46 -10.54
N LEU A 36 -4.89 -26.29 -9.29
CA LEU A 36 -4.14 -25.60 -8.23
C LEU A 36 -2.78 -26.25 -8.01
N GLY A 37 -1.72 -25.45 -8.02
CA GLY A 37 -0.36 -25.92 -7.85
C GLY A 37 0.39 -26.24 -9.14
N ASP A 38 -0.27 -26.26 -10.29
CA ASP A 38 0.38 -26.46 -11.59
C ASP A 38 1.59 -25.52 -11.76
N LYS A 39 2.62 -26.05 -12.43
CA LYS A 39 3.82 -25.31 -12.83
C LYS A 39 3.80 -25.11 -14.34
N VAL A 40 4.19 -23.90 -14.75
CA VAL A 40 4.30 -23.51 -16.16
C VAL A 40 5.74 -23.16 -16.54
N LYS A 41 6.12 -23.46 -17.76
CA LYS A 41 7.35 -23.05 -18.43
C LYS A 41 7.10 -21.82 -19.30
N GLU A 42 8.13 -21.14 -19.72
CA GLU A 42 8.00 -19.97 -20.63
C GLU A 42 7.44 -20.35 -22.02
N THR A 43 7.64 -21.59 -22.42
CA THR A 43 7.15 -22.14 -23.67
C THR A 43 5.68 -22.56 -23.65
N ASP A 44 5.04 -22.62 -22.47
CA ASP A 44 3.66 -23.07 -22.36
C ASP A 44 2.70 -21.97 -22.83
N LYS A 45 1.71 -22.37 -23.63
CA LYS A 45 0.59 -21.54 -24.04
C LYS A 45 -0.42 -21.46 -22.90
N ILE A 46 -0.58 -20.27 -22.32
CA ILE A 46 -1.53 -20.03 -21.23
C ILE A 46 -2.72 -19.24 -21.77
N GLU A 47 -3.91 -19.78 -21.59
CA GLU A 47 -5.16 -19.14 -21.96
C GLU A 47 -6.05 -18.95 -20.74
N VAL A 48 -6.61 -17.73 -20.57
CA VAL A 48 -7.58 -17.43 -19.51
C VAL A 48 -8.93 -17.10 -20.16
N ARG A 49 -9.92 -17.95 -19.91
CA ARG A 49 -11.31 -17.80 -20.42
C ARG A 49 -12.19 -17.26 -19.31
N PHE A 50 -12.34 -15.93 -19.25
CA PHE A 50 -13.22 -15.30 -18.27
C PHE A 50 -14.69 -15.64 -18.57
N ARG A 51 -15.39 -16.20 -17.57
CA ARG A 51 -16.84 -16.47 -17.66
C ARG A 51 -17.59 -15.47 -16.77
N GLY A 52 -18.60 -14.80 -17.36
CA GLY A 52 -19.44 -13.83 -16.66
C GLY A 52 -18.91 -12.38 -16.71
N LYS A 53 -19.73 -11.44 -16.21
CA LYS A 53 -19.33 -10.03 -16.12
C LYS A 53 -18.24 -9.86 -15.05
N GLN A 54 -17.10 -9.31 -15.43
CA GLN A 54 -16.07 -8.92 -14.46
C GLN A 54 -16.65 -7.84 -13.55
N LYS A 55 -16.40 -7.96 -12.24
CA LYS A 55 -16.76 -6.89 -11.31
C LYS A 55 -15.99 -5.63 -11.66
N PRO A 56 -16.65 -4.46 -11.69
CA PRO A 56 -15.93 -3.21 -11.95
C PRO A 56 -14.84 -3.00 -10.89
N LEU A 57 -13.69 -2.53 -11.35
CA LEU A 57 -12.59 -2.21 -10.45
C LEU A 57 -12.92 -0.94 -9.66
N VAL A 58 -12.67 -0.97 -8.38
CA VAL A 58 -12.95 0.11 -7.44
C VAL A 58 -11.66 0.58 -6.79
N TYR A 59 -11.44 1.89 -6.76
CA TYR A 59 -10.28 2.51 -6.14
C TYR A 59 -10.75 3.64 -5.23
N LEU A 60 -10.40 3.56 -3.97
CA LEU A 60 -10.83 4.50 -2.94
C LEU A 60 -9.64 5.06 -2.18
N ALA A 61 -9.65 6.35 -1.96
CA ALA A 61 -8.81 7.00 -0.96
C ALA A 61 -9.59 7.04 0.35
N TYR A 62 -9.11 6.39 1.37
CA TYR A 62 -9.71 6.32 2.70
C TYR A 62 -8.83 7.03 3.73
N ASN A 63 -9.44 7.83 4.59
CA ASN A 63 -8.75 8.45 5.72
C ASN A 63 -8.91 7.58 6.96
N LYS A 64 -7.97 6.66 7.17
CA LYS A 64 -7.98 5.75 8.33
C LYS A 64 -7.94 6.53 9.64
N PRO A 65 -8.89 6.35 10.56
CA PRO A 65 -8.83 6.93 11.89
C PRO A 65 -7.65 6.38 12.72
N LYS A 66 -7.23 7.12 13.72
CA LYS A 66 -6.37 6.63 14.79
C LYS A 66 -7.14 5.59 15.64
N GLY A 67 -6.44 4.60 16.17
CA GLY A 67 -7.05 3.54 16.98
C GLY A 67 -7.67 2.39 16.18
N VAL A 68 -7.78 2.49 14.85
CA VAL A 68 -8.29 1.44 13.95
C VAL A 68 -7.13 0.67 13.36
N VAL A 69 -7.20 -0.67 13.35
CA VAL A 69 -6.21 -1.55 12.70
C VAL A 69 -6.50 -1.64 11.21
N THR A 70 -5.47 -1.76 10.40
CA THR A 70 -5.64 -1.90 8.95
C THR A 70 -6.31 -3.22 8.60
N HIS A 71 -5.83 -4.33 9.15
CA HIS A 71 -6.37 -5.68 8.98
C HIS A 71 -5.81 -6.60 10.07
N SER A 72 -6.43 -7.77 10.26
CA SER A 72 -6.03 -8.78 11.26
C SER A 72 -6.12 -8.24 12.70
N ALA A 73 -7.26 -7.64 13.02
CA ALA A 73 -7.57 -7.17 14.36
C ALA A 73 -7.60 -8.33 15.35
N GLN A 74 -7.11 -8.09 16.56
CA GLN A 74 -7.29 -8.99 17.70
C GLN A 74 -8.67 -8.78 18.34
N GLU A 75 -9.04 -9.62 19.31
CA GLU A 75 -10.29 -9.42 20.05
C GLU A 75 -10.43 -7.99 20.56
N ARG A 76 -11.62 -7.39 20.36
CA ARG A 76 -12.00 -6.01 20.72
C ARG A 76 -11.33 -4.90 19.91
N GLU A 77 -10.54 -5.18 18.88
CA GLU A 77 -10.01 -4.17 17.97
C GLU A 77 -10.96 -3.96 16.78
N LYS A 78 -11.06 -2.71 16.33
CA LYS A 78 -11.82 -2.35 15.11
C LYS A 78 -10.89 -2.37 13.91
N GLU A 79 -11.32 -2.99 12.83
CA GLU A 79 -10.63 -2.98 11.53
C GLU A 79 -11.25 -1.95 10.57
N ILE A 80 -10.51 -1.64 9.50
CA ILE A 80 -11.04 -0.79 8.41
C ILE A 80 -12.32 -1.39 7.83
N LYS A 81 -12.40 -2.70 7.63
CA LYS A 81 -13.59 -3.36 7.07
C LYS A 81 -14.86 -3.13 7.89
N ASP A 82 -14.72 -2.93 9.22
CA ASP A 82 -15.83 -2.68 10.12
C ASP A 82 -16.31 -1.21 10.07
N GLN A 83 -15.52 -0.32 9.46
CA GLN A 83 -15.76 1.11 9.37
C GLN A 83 -16.35 1.55 8.02
N ILE A 84 -16.31 0.68 7.02
CA ILE A 84 -16.75 1.00 5.66
C ILE A 84 -17.83 0.02 5.21
N ASN A 85 -18.88 0.55 4.59
CA ASN A 85 -19.95 -0.28 4.02
C ASN A 85 -19.72 -0.55 2.52
N ILE A 86 -18.52 -0.98 2.16
CA ILE A 86 -18.18 -1.35 0.78
C ILE A 86 -17.64 -2.77 0.79
N LYS A 87 -18.38 -3.66 0.12
CA LYS A 87 -17.98 -5.07 -0.02
C LYS A 87 -16.84 -5.23 -1.03
N ASP A 88 -16.07 -6.28 -0.85
CA ASP A 88 -15.04 -6.75 -1.80
C ASP A 88 -13.82 -5.84 -1.98
N VAL A 89 -13.63 -4.79 -1.18
CA VAL A 89 -12.41 -3.99 -1.20
C VAL A 89 -11.49 -4.36 -0.03
N PHE A 90 -10.19 -4.22 -0.24
CA PHE A 90 -9.16 -4.46 0.77
C PHE A 90 -8.13 -3.34 0.79
N PRO A 91 -7.48 -3.08 1.93
CA PRO A 91 -6.46 -2.05 2.03
C PRO A 91 -5.16 -2.47 1.33
N ILE A 92 -4.56 -1.53 0.60
CA ILE A 92 -3.22 -1.68 0.03
C ILE A 92 -2.19 -1.12 1.00
N GLY A 93 -1.35 -2.00 1.50
CA GLY A 93 -0.37 -1.68 2.54
C GLY A 93 -1.01 -1.52 3.91
N ARG A 94 -0.20 -1.02 4.84
CA ARG A 94 -0.60 -0.90 6.25
C ARG A 94 -0.33 0.50 6.78
N LEU A 95 -1.13 0.88 7.77
CA LEU A 95 -0.85 1.93 8.75
C LEU A 95 -1.02 1.31 10.13
N ASP A 96 -0.10 1.64 11.04
CA ASP A 96 -0.19 1.18 12.43
C ASP A 96 -1.47 1.68 13.08
N LYS A 97 -1.89 1.05 14.17
CA LYS A 97 -3.10 1.41 14.94
C LYS A 97 -3.07 2.88 15.36
N ASP A 98 -1.91 3.35 15.84
CA ASP A 98 -1.71 4.73 16.33
C ASP A 98 -1.36 5.73 15.22
N SER A 99 -1.29 5.28 13.98
CA SER A 99 -1.09 6.14 12.80
C SER A 99 -2.39 6.27 12.04
N HIS A 100 -2.57 7.41 11.35
CA HIS A 100 -3.81 7.70 10.62
C HIS A 100 -3.53 8.32 9.25
N GLY A 101 -4.61 8.61 8.51
CA GLY A 101 -4.50 9.26 7.21
C GLY A 101 -4.72 8.33 6.05
N LEU A 102 -4.14 8.66 4.91
CA LEU A 102 -4.44 8.05 3.62
C LEU A 102 -4.06 6.57 3.56
N ILE A 103 -5.02 5.74 3.20
CA ILE A 103 -4.80 4.38 2.72
C ILE A 103 -5.66 4.15 1.47
N ILE A 104 -5.17 3.38 0.52
CA ILE A 104 -5.91 3.02 -0.69
C ILE A 104 -6.66 1.72 -0.42
N LEU A 105 -7.96 1.69 -0.75
CA LEU A 105 -8.80 0.50 -0.72
C LEU A 105 -9.20 0.16 -2.14
N THR A 106 -9.11 -1.10 -2.53
CA THR A 106 -9.45 -1.54 -3.88
C THR A 106 -9.80 -3.02 -3.91
N ASN A 107 -10.49 -3.45 -4.96
CA ASN A 107 -10.65 -4.86 -5.33
C ASN A 107 -9.67 -5.29 -6.44
N ASP A 108 -8.77 -4.39 -6.88
CA ASP A 108 -7.72 -4.68 -7.85
C ASP A 108 -6.42 -5.12 -7.15
N GLY A 109 -6.25 -6.42 -7.01
CA GLY A 109 -5.07 -6.94 -6.32
C GLY A 109 -3.75 -6.77 -7.08
N ARG A 110 -3.75 -6.41 -8.37
CA ARG A 110 -2.53 -6.13 -9.15
C ARG A 110 -1.75 -4.96 -8.55
N ILE A 111 -2.47 -4.02 -7.91
CA ILE A 111 -1.87 -2.85 -7.24
C ILE A 111 -0.94 -3.25 -6.09
N THR A 112 -1.24 -4.33 -5.37
CA THR A 112 -0.47 -4.69 -4.17
C THR A 112 1.01 -4.89 -4.47
N GLU A 113 1.32 -5.71 -5.46
CA GLU A 113 2.71 -6.00 -5.86
C GLU A 113 3.39 -4.74 -6.41
N ARG A 114 2.70 -4.00 -7.29
CA ARG A 114 3.24 -2.82 -7.95
C ARG A 114 3.48 -1.66 -6.98
N LEU A 115 2.62 -1.46 -5.99
CA LEU A 115 2.73 -0.35 -5.04
C LEU A 115 3.66 -0.67 -3.85
N LEU A 116 3.76 -1.94 -3.46
CA LEU A 116 4.43 -2.35 -2.22
C LEU A 116 5.65 -3.23 -2.44
N GLY A 117 5.85 -3.73 -3.66
CA GLY A 117 6.98 -4.59 -3.98
C GLY A 117 8.33 -3.89 -3.72
N PRO A 118 9.35 -4.65 -3.31
CA PRO A 118 10.65 -4.09 -2.92
C PRO A 118 11.36 -3.38 -4.09
N ASP A 119 11.06 -3.77 -5.32
CA ASP A 119 11.65 -3.22 -6.53
C ASP A 119 11.04 -1.86 -6.94
N TYR A 120 10.01 -1.41 -6.24
CA TYR A 120 9.29 -0.18 -6.56
C TYR A 120 9.46 0.89 -5.48
N ALA A 121 10.12 1.97 -5.83
CA ALA A 121 10.42 3.09 -4.93
C ALA A 121 9.31 4.17 -4.94
N HIS A 122 8.08 3.79 -4.64
CA HIS A 122 6.95 4.72 -4.67
C HIS A 122 6.88 5.61 -3.43
N GLU A 123 6.80 6.92 -3.67
CA GLU A 123 6.77 7.94 -2.62
C GLU A 123 5.51 7.85 -1.74
N LYS A 124 5.73 7.94 -0.43
CA LYS A 124 4.69 8.12 0.60
C LYS A 124 5.07 9.31 1.46
N GLU A 125 4.19 10.29 1.57
CA GLU A 125 4.41 11.49 2.36
C GLU A 125 3.65 11.42 3.68
N TYR A 126 4.32 11.84 4.74
CA TYR A 126 3.75 11.86 6.08
C TYR A 126 3.93 13.23 6.71
N LEU A 127 2.93 13.66 7.48
CA LEU A 127 2.99 14.78 8.41
C LEU A 127 3.24 14.20 9.80
N VAL A 128 4.32 14.64 10.43
CA VAL A 128 4.81 14.09 11.70
C VAL A 128 4.90 15.18 12.74
N LYS A 129 4.26 14.98 13.89
CA LYS A 129 4.37 15.85 15.07
C LYS A 129 5.20 15.15 16.14
N THR A 130 6.16 15.85 16.72
CA THR A 130 6.98 15.37 17.82
C THR A 130 6.51 15.93 19.17
N LYS A 131 6.86 15.29 20.26
CA LYS A 131 6.62 15.81 21.62
C LYS A 131 7.56 16.97 21.92
N GLU A 132 8.83 16.81 21.59
CA GLU A 132 9.89 17.78 21.83
C GLU A 132 10.12 18.66 20.58
N LYS A 133 10.81 19.79 20.77
CA LYS A 133 11.30 20.61 19.68
C LYS A 133 12.35 19.86 18.86
N LEU A 134 12.25 19.98 17.54
CA LEU A 134 13.20 19.39 16.60
C LEU A 134 14.59 20.04 16.81
N ARG A 135 15.61 19.20 16.90
CA ARG A 135 17.00 19.66 16.94
C ARG A 135 17.40 20.24 15.57
N SER A 136 18.28 21.23 15.55
CA SER A 136 18.75 21.86 14.30
C SER A 136 19.34 20.85 13.31
N SER A 137 20.03 19.82 13.78
CA SER A 137 20.61 18.76 12.96
C SER A 137 19.60 17.69 12.50
N PHE A 138 18.34 17.73 12.98
CA PHE A 138 17.35 16.67 12.70
C PHE A 138 17.14 16.43 11.20
N LYS A 139 16.90 17.51 10.45
CA LYS A 139 16.65 17.41 9.00
C LYS A 139 17.80 16.74 8.27
N ALA A 140 19.00 17.26 8.43
CA ALA A 140 20.18 16.74 7.73
C ALA A 140 20.44 15.26 8.03
N LYS A 141 20.33 14.86 9.33
CA LYS A 141 20.52 13.48 9.75
C LYS A 141 19.41 12.56 9.23
N ALA A 142 18.16 13.00 9.24
CA ALA A 142 17.04 12.19 8.73
C ALA A 142 17.14 11.98 7.21
N GLU A 143 17.52 12.99 6.44
CA GLU A 143 17.67 12.92 4.99
C GLU A 143 18.86 12.07 4.54
N ALA A 144 19.94 12.04 5.32
CA ALA A 144 21.13 11.22 5.03
C ALA A 144 20.87 9.71 5.14
N GLY A 145 19.85 9.32 5.89
CA GLY A 145 19.59 7.95 6.34
C GLY A 145 19.90 7.81 7.82
N VAL A 146 19.15 6.94 8.48
CA VAL A 146 19.24 6.72 9.93
C VAL A 146 19.43 5.24 10.21
N LYS A 147 20.42 4.90 11.00
CA LYS A 147 20.61 3.53 11.48
C LYS A 147 19.52 3.20 12.50
N ILE A 148 18.68 2.23 12.18
CA ILE A 148 17.64 1.70 13.03
C ILE A 148 17.86 0.21 13.22
N ASP A 149 18.10 -0.20 14.46
CA ASP A 149 18.55 -1.56 14.81
C ASP A 149 19.83 -1.94 14.04
N ARG A 150 19.73 -2.96 13.16
CA ARG A 150 20.85 -3.46 12.35
C ARG A 150 20.85 -2.97 10.91
N GLU A 151 19.89 -2.12 10.54
CA GLU A 151 19.69 -1.67 9.17
C GLU A 151 19.77 -0.14 9.08
N GLU A 152 20.21 0.36 7.94
CA GLU A 152 20.15 1.77 7.59
C GLU A 152 18.91 2.04 6.75
N THR A 153 18.24 3.18 7.00
CA THR A 153 17.12 3.62 6.16
C THR A 153 17.63 4.26 4.89
N GLY A 154 16.85 4.15 3.82
CA GLY A 154 17.11 4.90 2.60
C GLY A 154 17.08 6.41 2.82
N LYS A 155 17.68 7.15 1.89
CA LYS A 155 17.57 8.62 1.84
C LYS A 155 16.11 9.03 1.72
N CYS A 156 15.75 10.13 2.37
CA CYS A 156 14.38 10.67 2.36
C CYS A 156 14.40 12.19 2.17
N LYS A 157 13.22 12.79 2.01
CA LYS A 157 13.07 14.25 1.95
C LYS A 157 12.35 14.72 3.20
N VAL A 158 12.88 15.74 3.88
CA VAL A 158 12.30 16.32 5.09
C VAL A 158 12.08 17.81 4.89
N GLN A 159 10.86 18.26 5.17
CA GLN A 159 10.48 19.68 5.21
C GLN A 159 10.04 20.05 6.63
N ILE A 160 10.79 20.88 7.31
CA ILE A 160 10.40 21.42 8.60
C ILE A 160 9.29 22.46 8.38
N ILE A 161 8.19 22.33 9.12
CA ILE A 161 7.05 23.25 9.09
C ILE A 161 7.13 24.20 10.28
N ASN A 162 7.38 23.67 11.46
CA ASN A 162 7.64 24.44 12.70
C ASN A 162 8.50 23.62 13.67
N GLU A 163 8.69 24.13 14.88
CA GLU A 163 9.56 23.52 15.88
C GLU A 163 9.25 22.06 16.25
N ARG A 164 8.01 21.60 16.03
CA ARG A 164 7.55 20.24 16.38
C ARG A 164 6.81 19.52 15.26
N LEU A 165 6.80 20.10 14.07
CA LEU A 165 6.03 19.58 12.94
C LEU A 165 6.88 19.55 11.68
N PHE A 166 6.95 18.41 11.01
CA PHE A 166 7.65 18.25 9.75
C PHE A 166 6.91 17.30 8.81
N LYS A 167 7.18 17.44 7.52
CA LYS A 167 6.83 16.44 6.52
C LYS A 167 8.02 15.56 6.21
N ILE A 168 7.78 14.28 5.98
CA ILE A 168 8.78 13.34 5.49
C ILE A 168 8.22 12.55 4.31
N THR A 169 9.01 12.43 3.26
CA THR A 169 8.68 11.61 2.09
C THR A 169 9.66 10.46 2.00
N LEU A 170 9.12 9.24 2.04
CA LEU A 170 9.85 7.98 1.99
C LEU A 170 9.44 7.19 0.74
N THR A 171 10.37 6.41 0.19
CA THR A 171 10.10 5.45 -0.89
C THR A 171 10.00 4.00 -0.40
N GLU A 172 10.40 3.74 0.83
CA GLU A 172 10.34 2.44 1.50
C GLU A 172 9.27 2.42 2.62
N GLY A 173 9.10 1.30 3.31
CA GLY A 173 8.09 1.16 4.37
C GLY A 173 8.41 0.04 5.35
N LYS A 174 9.49 0.19 6.13
CA LYS A 174 9.84 -0.75 7.20
C LYS A 174 8.88 -0.61 8.39
N LYS A 175 8.76 -1.65 9.20
CA LYS A 175 7.88 -1.64 10.38
C LYS A 175 8.24 -0.48 11.31
N HIS A 176 7.26 0.37 11.64
CA HIS A 176 7.38 1.56 12.49
C HIS A 176 8.53 2.51 12.10
N GLN A 177 8.92 2.54 10.82
CA GLN A 177 10.13 3.20 10.34
C GLN A 177 10.28 4.63 10.83
N ILE A 178 9.30 5.50 10.60
CA ILE A 178 9.39 6.93 10.98
C ILE A 178 9.52 7.08 12.48
N ARG A 179 8.80 6.29 13.29
CA ARG A 179 8.90 6.34 14.76
C ARG A 179 10.28 5.92 15.22
N ARG A 180 10.85 4.86 14.65
CA ARG A 180 12.20 4.38 14.97
C ARG A 180 13.28 5.37 14.54
N MET A 181 13.16 5.99 13.36
CA MET A 181 14.04 7.05 12.90
C MET A 181 14.02 8.24 13.88
N CYS A 182 12.82 8.67 14.29
CA CYS A 182 12.69 9.76 15.27
C CYS A 182 13.37 9.42 16.59
N VAL A 183 13.14 8.21 17.13
CA VAL A 183 13.79 7.77 18.39
C VAL A 183 15.31 7.76 18.24
N ALA A 184 15.87 7.25 17.16
CA ALA A 184 17.31 7.25 16.89
C ALA A 184 17.89 8.68 16.77
N LEU A 185 17.04 9.66 16.44
CA LEU A 185 17.39 11.08 16.39
C LEU A 185 16.95 11.84 17.65
N PHE A 186 16.65 11.13 18.75
CA PHE A 186 16.24 11.68 20.04
C PHE A 186 14.95 12.51 19.98
N GLN A 187 13.97 12.04 19.19
CA GLN A 187 12.64 12.64 19.05
C GLN A 187 11.58 11.58 19.30
N GLU A 188 10.49 11.93 19.97
CA GLU A 188 9.33 11.07 20.14
C GLU A 188 8.15 11.55 19.30
N VAL A 189 7.57 10.66 18.49
CA VAL A 189 6.42 10.98 17.62
C VAL A 189 5.14 10.99 18.45
N SER A 190 4.49 12.15 18.53
CA SER A 190 3.18 12.31 19.17
C SER A 190 2.02 12.07 18.19
N ASP A 191 2.21 12.41 16.91
CA ASP A 191 1.21 12.15 15.85
C ASP A 191 1.85 11.83 14.52
N LEU A 192 1.23 10.88 13.76
CA LEU A 192 1.74 10.42 12.48
C LEU A 192 0.59 10.24 11.50
N LYS A 193 0.54 11.10 10.49
CA LYS A 193 -0.50 11.15 9.47
C LYS A 193 0.08 10.95 8.08
N ARG A 194 -0.36 9.92 7.35
CA ARG A 194 -0.01 9.79 5.92
C ARG A 194 -0.87 10.69 5.07
N THR A 195 -0.27 11.61 4.34
CA THR A 195 -0.94 12.68 3.57
C THR A 195 -0.99 12.39 2.07
N ARG A 196 -0.06 11.57 1.55
CA ARG A 196 0.02 11.27 0.11
C ARG A 196 0.63 9.87 -0.12
N ILE A 197 0.16 9.22 -1.16
CA ILE A 197 0.75 8.01 -1.78
C ILE A 197 0.85 8.30 -3.27
N MET A 198 2.06 8.37 -3.82
CA MET A 198 2.32 8.75 -5.21
C MET A 198 1.61 10.07 -5.56
N ASN A 199 0.73 10.08 -6.57
CA ASN A 199 -0.10 11.23 -6.95
C ASN A 199 -1.38 11.37 -6.12
N ILE A 200 -1.79 10.34 -5.35
CA ILE A 200 -3.04 10.36 -4.58
C ILE A 200 -2.83 11.15 -3.28
N LYS A 201 -3.59 12.23 -3.10
CA LYS A 201 -3.53 13.09 -1.91
C LYS A 201 -4.74 12.86 -1.02
N LEU A 202 -4.52 12.92 0.29
CA LEU A 202 -5.60 12.88 1.29
C LEU A 202 -6.53 14.09 1.15
N GLY A 203 -5.98 15.27 0.92
CA GLY A 203 -6.75 16.51 0.79
C GLY A 203 -7.57 16.84 2.03
N LYS A 204 -8.82 17.27 1.81
CA LYS A 204 -9.80 17.65 2.85
C LYS A 204 -10.65 16.47 3.34
N LEU A 205 -10.30 15.23 2.99
CA LEU A 205 -11.06 14.04 3.38
C LEU A 205 -11.07 13.90 4.91
N LYS A 206 -12.27 13.88 5.52
CA LYS A 206 -12.42 13.76 6.98
C LYS A 206 -12.05 12.35 7.46
N SER A 207 -11.67 12.24 8.74
CA SER A 207 -11.35 10.95 9.37
C SER A 207 -12.53 9.97 9.28
N GLY A 208 -12.26 8.72 8.93
CA GLY A 208 -13.28 7.69 8.73
C GLY A 208 -14.04 7.78 7.39
N GLN A 209 -13.77 8.78 6.57
CA GLN A 209 -14.41 8.93 5.27
C GLN A 209 -13.53 8.39 4.14
N TYR A 210 -14.17 8.10 3.02
CA TYR A 210 -13.51 7.73 1.76
C TYR A 210 -14.07 8.54 0.60
N ARG A 211 -13.29 8.62 -0.47
CA ARG A 211 -13.71 9.12 -1.78
C ARG A 211 -13.24 8.18 -2.88
N LYS A 212 -13.91 8.20 -4.01
CA LYS A 212 -13.42 7.50 -5.20
C LYS A 212 -12.14 8.15 -5.73
N ILE A 213 -11.26 7.33 -6.27
CA ILE A 213 -10.14 7.74 -7.11
C ILE A 213 -10.58 7.43 -8.53
N GLU A 214 -10.74 8.46 -9.37
CA GLU A 214 -11.29 8.32 -10.73
C GLU A 214 -10.70 9.37 -11.68
N GLY A 215 -11.07 9.30 -12.96
CA GLY A 215 -10.64 10.24 -13.97
C GLY A 215 -9.12 10.31 -14.11
N LYS A 216 -8.57 11.52 -14.30
CA LYS A 216 -7.15 11.78 -14.51
C LYS A 216 -6.28 11.34 -13.31
N GLU A 217 -6.80 11.45 -12.08
CA GLU A 217 -6.08 11.02 -10.86
C GLU A 217 -5.83 9.50 -10.91
N LEU A 218 -6.85 8.71 -11.24
CA LEU A 218 -6.74 7.26 -11.39
C LEU A 218 -5.84 6.86 -12.57
N GLN A 219 -6.01 7.47 -13.72
CA GLN A 219 -5.18 7.20 -14.90
C GLN A 219 -3.70 7.41 -14.61
N THR A 220 -3.36 8.54 -13.97
CA THR A 220 -1.98 8.84 -13.56
C THR A 220 -1.46 7.79 -12.58
N PHE A 221 -2.27 7.39 -11.60
CA PHE A 221 -1.90 6.39 -10.61
C PHE A 221 -1.62 5.02 -11.26
N LEU A 222 -2.51 4.55 -12.11
CA LEU A 222 -2.36 3.27 -12.80
C LEU A 222 -1.18 3.26 -13.78
N LYS A 223 -0.96 4.37 -14.50
CA LYS A 223 0.19 4.53 -15.40
C LYS A 223 1.52 4.45 -14.64
N GLN A 224 1.62 5.11 -13.48
CA GLN A 224 2.81 5.04 -12.63
C GLN A 224 3.06 3.65 -12.04
N LEU A 225 2.05 2.78 -12.04
CA LEU A 225 2.14 1.38 -11.60
C LEU A 225 2.29 0.40 -12.78
N ASP A 226 2.46 0.88 -14.01
CA ASP A 226 2.51 0.07 -15.24
C ASP A 226 1.30 -0.88 -15.39
N LEU A 227 0.10 -0.41 -15.03
CA LEU A 227 -1.14 -1.18 -15.11
C LEU A 227 -2.05 -0.79 -16.29
N VAL A 228 -1.72 0.30 -16.97
CA VAL A 228 -2.35 0.80 -18.21
C VAL A 228 -1.28 1.42 -19.08
#